data_5ba43348b8b3727123a464e3c2b5ac72
#
_entry.id   5ba43348b8b3727123a464e3c2b5ac72
#
_cell.length_a   1.000
_cell.length_b   1.000
_cell.length_c   1.000
_cell.angle_alpha   90.00
_cell.angle_beta   90.00
_cell.angle_gamma   90.00
#
_symmetry.space_group_name_H-M   'P 1'
#
loop_
_entity.id
_entity.type
_entity.pdbx_description
1 polymer ?
#
loop_
_entity_poly.entity_id
_entity_poly.type
_entity_poly.pdbx_seq_one_letter_code
_entity_poly.pdbx_strand_id
1 'polypeptide(L)'
;MAAGNHGGRTLMLDRIAISGLRVRGYHGVLPHERAAGQDFVVDAVLWLDAAPAAAADDLRLTADYGAIADRLAAIVAGEPVDLIETLADRLAAACLAASPVQGAEVTVHKPQAPVGQEVADIAVTVRRGRT
;
A
#
# COMPACT_ATOMS: atom_id res chain seq x y z
N MET A 1 27.07 -18.85 2.27
CA MET A 1 26.34 -19.14 2.01
C MET A 1 25.91 -18.94 1.63
N ALA A 2 26.23 -18.80 1.97
CA ALA A 2 25.49 -18.78 1.63
C ALA A 2 25.06 -18.56 1.26
N ALA A 3 25.46 -18.20 1.52
CA ALA A 3 24.76 -18.10 1.20
C ALA A 3 24.34 -18.07 0.86
N GLY A 4 24.79 -17.83 1.23
CA GLY A 4 24.16 -17.96 0.96
C GLY A 4 23.63 -18.09 0.90
N ASN A 5 23.82 -17.97 1.18
CA ASN A 5 23.09 -18.28 1.09
C ASN A 5 22.55 -18.16 0.90
N HIS A 6 22.58 -17.46 1.12
CA HIS A 6 21.97 -17.84 0.98
C HIS A 6 21.81 -18.74 0.80
N GLY A 7 22.82 -18.79 0.53
CA GLY A 7 22.81 -20.08 -0.05
C GLY A 7 21.75 -20.92 0.65
N GLY A 8 21.14 -21.68 0.11
CA GLY A 8 20.16 -22.58 0.68
C GLY A 8 19.28 -22.06 1.82
N ARG A 9 19.52 -20.86 2.27
CA ARG A 9 18.76 -20.30 3.38
C ARG A 9 17.43 -19.73 2.90
N THR A 10 16.36 -20.17 3.52
CA THR A 10 15.05 -19.57 3.28
C THR A 10 14.94 -18.25 4.01
N LEU A 11 14.69 -17.20 3.29
CA LEU A 11 14.47 -15.89 3.89
C LEU A 11 13.02 -15.78 4.34
N MET A 12 12.82 -15.57 5.63
CA MET A 12 11.52 -15.28 6.18
C MET A 12 11.44 -13.79 6.43
N LEU A 13 10.47 -13.15 5.78
CA LEU A 13 10.27 -11.72 5.91
C LEU A 13 9.29 -11.41 7.04
N ASP A 14 9.56 -10.31 7.68
CA ASP A 14 8.64 -9.67 8.61
C ASP A 14 7.70 -8.77 7.85
N ARG A 15 6.67 -8.27 8.49
CA ARG A 15 5.75 -7.36 7.84
C ARG A 15 5.33 -6.23 8.76
N ILE A 16 5.12 -5.07 8.15
CA ILE A 16 4.52 -3.90 8.79
C ILE A 16 3.16 -3.73 8.12
N ALA A 17 2.11 -3.56 8.91
CA ALA A 17 0.77 -3.32 8.38
C ALA A 17 0.31 -1.91 8.74
N ILE A 18 -0.15 -1.19 7.72
CA ILE A 18 -0.85 0.08 7.87
C ILE A 18 -2.31 -0.22 7.56
N SER A 19 -3.19 -0.08 8.54
CA SER A 19 -4.57 -0.53 8.41
C SER A 19 -5.54 0.64 8.55
N GLY A 20 -6.52 0.71 7.66
CA GLY A 20 -7.62 1.65 7.80
C GLY A 20 -7.26 3.11 7.54
N LEU A 21 -6.30 3.37 6.67
CA LEU A 21 -5.97 4.74 6.27
C LEU A 21 -7.12 5.31 5.46
N ARG A 22 -7.86 6.26 6.04
CA ARG A 22 -9.04 6.85 5.40
C ARG A 22 -8.68 8.22 4.84
N VAL A 23 -8.91 8.39 3.54
CA VAL A 23 -8.58 9.65 2.85
C VAL A 23 -9.65 9.93 1.80
N ARG A 24 -10.08 11.18 1.71
CA ARG A 24 -10.97 11.63 0.65
C ARG A 24 -10.21 11.73 -0.66
N GLY A 25 -10.77 11.15 -1.71
CA GLY A 25 -10.20 11.21 -3.05
C GLY A 25 -11.28 11.38 -4.11
N TYR A 26 -10.86 11.64 -5.34
CA TYR A 26 -11.75 11.99 -6.44
C TYR A 26 -11.59 11.00 -7.61
N HIS A 27 -11.29 9.75 -7.28
CA HIS A 27 -11.06 8.70 -8.26
C HIS A 27 -12.39 8.05 -8.68
N GLY A 28 -12.49 7.69 -9.94
CA GLY A 28 -13.63 6.99 -10.48
C GLY A 28 -13.90 7.38 -11.92
N VAL A 29 -14.67 6.56 -12.63
CA VAL A 29 -15.01 6.80 -14.03
C VAL A 29 -16.21 7.75 -14.18
N LEU A 30 -17.04 7.87 -13.14
CA LEU A 30 -18.28 8.64 -13.23
C LEU A 30 -18.04 10.13 -12.90
N PRO A 31 -18.71 11.06 -13.61
CA PRO A 31 -18.50 12.49 -13.35
C PRO A 31 -18.76 12.91 -11.91
N HIS A 32 -19.77 12.35 -11.24
CA HIS A 32 -20.06 12.73 -9.86
C HIS A 32 -18.97 12.28 -8.89
N GLU A 33 -18.30 11.16 -9.17
CA GLU A 33 -17.17 10.71 -8.36
C GLU A 33 -16.01 11.71 -8.43
N ARG A 34 -15.76 12.23 -9.61
CA ARG A 34 -14.72 13.24 -9.85
C ARG A 34 -15.06 14.58 -9.22
N ALA A 35 -16.35 14.96 -9.23
CA ALA A 35 -16.78 16.26 -8.71
C ALA A 35 -16.92 16.29 -7.20
N ALA A 36 -17.56 15.28 -6.63
CA ALA A 36 -17.90 15.26 -5.20
C ALA A 36 -16.84 14.56 -4.36
N GLY A 37 -16.16 13.57 -4.93
CA GLY A 37 -15.24 12.72 -4.19
C GLY A 37 -15.94 11.76 -3.26
N GLN A 38 -15.14 10.94 -2.61
CA GLN A 38 -15.63 9.97 -1.64
C GLN A 38 -14.46 9.51 -0.76
N ASP A 39 -14.77 8.86 0.35
CA ASP A 39 -13.75 8.30 1.21
C ASP A 39 -13.23 7.00 0.63
N PHE A 40 -11.91 6.91 0.54
CA PHE A 40 -11.21 5.66 0.27
C PHE A 40 -10.55 5.19 1.54
N VAL A 41 -10.47 3.88 1.72
CA VAL A 41 -9.78 3.29 2.86
C VAL A 41 -8.68 2.39 2.30
N VAL A 42 -7.46 2.56 2.79
CA VAL A 42 -6.29 1.85 2.31
C VAL A 42 -5.70 1.01 3.42
N ASP A 43 -5.44 -0.26 3.09
CA ASP A 43 -4.62 -1.14 3.92
C ASP A 43 -3.36 -1.47 3.13
N ALA A 44 -2.21 -1.39 3.78
CA ALA A 44 -0.94 -1.73 3.16
C ALA A 44 -0.16 -2.68 4.06
N VAL A 45 0.37 -3.75 3.47
CA VAL A 45 1.28 -4.66 4.14
C VAL A 45 2.63 -4.56 3.43
N LEU A 46 3.67 -4.30 4.21
CA LEU A 46 5.03 -4.15 3.73
C LEU A 46 5.84 -5.33 4.24
N TRP A 47 6.47 -6.10 3.35
CA TRP A 47 7.35 -7.20 3.72
C TRP A 47 8.80 -6.75 3.63
N LEU A 48 9.55 -6.98 4.70
CA LEU A 48 10.96 -6.61 4.81
C LEU A 48 11.64 -7.46 5.86
N ASP A 49 12.96 -7.45 5.85
CA ASP A 49 13.74 -8.05 6.93
C ASP A 49 13.96 -6.98 8.00
N ALA A 50 13.27 -7.10 9.12
CA ALA A 50 13.35 -6.14 10.21
C ALA A 50 14.49 -6.47 11.21
N ALA A 51 15.22 -7.57 11.02
CA ALA A 51 16.24 -7.98 11.96
C ALA A 51 17.36 -6.96 12.16
N PRO A 52 17.93 -6.36 11.10
CA PRO A 52 18.97 -5.34 11.29
C PRO A 52 18.47 -4.12 12.09
N ALA A 53 17.26 -3.65 11.81
CA ALA A 53 16.69 -2.51 12.53
C ALA A 53 16.45 -2.83 14.00
N ALA A 54 15.94 -4.03 14.27
CA ALA A 54 15.68 -4.49 15.63
C ALA A 54 16.97 -4.64 16.42
N ALA A 55 18.02 -5.17 15.80
CA ALA A 55 19.31 -5.37 16.47
C ALA A 55 19.97 -4.04 16.82
N ALA A 56 19.87 -3.04 15.96
CA ALA A 56 20.51 -1.73 16.15
C ALA A 56 19.59 -0.70 16.79
N ASP A 57 18.30 -0.98 16.85
CA ASP A 57 17.25 -0.01 17.26
C ASP A 57 17.35 1.28 16.44
N ASP A 58 17.40 1.13 15.12
CA ASP A 58 17.71 2.23 14.20
C ASP A 58 16.65 2.33 13.10
N LEU A 59 15.90 3.43 13.10
CA LEU A 59 14.87 3.71 12.10
C LEU A 59 15.40 3.70 10.67
N ARG A 60 16.67 4.07 10.47
CA ARG A 60 17.26 4.12 9.12
C ARG A 60 17.36 2.76 8.46
N LEU A 61 17.25 1.67 9.24
CA LEU A 61 17.38 0.30 8.75
C LEU A 61 16.03 -0.37 8.50
N THR A 62 14.93 0.35 8.67
CA THR A 62 13.59 -0.17 8.44
C THR A 62 12.79 0.80 7.56
N ALA A 63 11.53 0.48 7.32
CA ALA A 63 10.60 1.38 6.64
C ALA A 63 10.00 2.36 7.65
N ASP A 64 10.07 3.64 7.32
CA ASP A 64 9.42 4.70 8.12
C ASP A 64 7.93 4.70 7.75
N TYR A 65 7.13 3.96 8.51
CA TYR A 65 5.71 3.80 8.19
C TYR A 65 4.92 5.11 8.31
N GLY A 66 5.36 6.04 9.16
CA GLY A 66 4.72 7.37 9.23
C GLY A 66 4.89 8.13 7.93
N ALA A 67 6.10 8.18 7.40
CA ALA A 67 6.38 8.82 6.12
C ALA A 67 5.66 8.11 4.97
N ILE A 68 5.59 6.79 5.01
CA ILE A 68 4.86 6.02 3.99
C ILE A 68 3.36 6.34 4.07
N ALA A 69 2.77 6.37 5.25
CA ALA A 69 1.35 6.70 5.42
C ALA A 69 1.04 8.10 4.86
N ASP A 70 1.92 9.08 5.13
CA ASP A 70 1.76 10.42 4.57
C ASP A 70 1.80 10.41 3.05
N ARG A 71 2.71 9.64 2.48
CA ARG A 71 2.84 9.50 1.03
C ARG A 71 1.60 8.84 0.41
N LEU A 72 1.11 7.77 1.03
CA LEU A 72 -0.10 7.09 0.55
C LEU A 72 -1.30 8.03 0.60
N ALA A 73 -1.45 8.78 1.69
CA ALA A 73 -2.53 9.75 1.83
C ALA A 73 -2.45 10.83 0.73
N ALA A 74 -1.26 11.32 0.44
CA ALA A 74 -1.06 12.33 -0.61
C ALA A 74 -1.44 11.80 -1.99
N ILE A 75 -1.14 10.53 -2.29
CA ILE A 75 -1.51 9.90 -3.56
C ILE A 75 -3.03 9.76 -3.67
N VAL A 76 -3.69 9.28 -2.61
CA VAL A 76 -5.15 9.13 -2.63
C VAL A 76 -5.83 10.50 -2.82
N ALA A 77 -5.37 11.53 -2.13
CA ALA A 77 -5.93 12.87 -2.21
C ALA A 77 -5.52 13.63 -3.48
N GLY A 78 -4.57 13.10 -4.22
CA GLY A 78 -3.95 13.78 -5.35
C GLY A 78 -4.66 13.55 -6.68
N GLU A 79 -3.87 13.41 -7.74
CA GLU A 79 -4.33 13.32 -9.13
C GLU A 79 -5.35 12.21 -9.29
N PRO A 80 -6.58 12.53 -9.78
CA PRO A 80 -7.61 11.50 -9.95
C PRO A 80 -7.25 10.49 -11.04
N VAL A 81 -7.63 9.23 -10.79
CA VAL A 81 -7.56 8.16 -11.79
C VAL A 81 -8.94 7.53 -11.94
N ASP A 82 -9.16 6.82 -13.05
CA ASP A 82 -10.45 6.19 -13.31
C ASP A 82 -10.66 4.94 -12.45
N LEU A 83 -9.62 4.13 -12.29
CA LEU A 83 -9.74 2.81 -11.69
C LEU A 83 -9.05 2.75 -10.34
N ILE A 84 -9.68 2.09 -9.37
CA ILE A 84 -9.02 1.83 -8.09
C ILE A 84 -7.86 0.86 -8.24
N GLU A 85 -7.84 0.04 -9.29
CA GLU A 85 -6.68 -0.78 -9.65
C GLU A 85 -5.45 0.09 -9.94
N THR A 86 -5.63 1.18 -10.68
CA THR A 86 -4.56 2.14 -10.97
C THR A 86 -4.07 2.80 -9.67
N LEU A 87 -5.01 3.20 -8.83
CA LEU A 87 -4.68 3.80 -7.54
C LEU A 87 -3.88 2.81 -6.68
N ALA A 88 -4.37 1.57 -6.57
CA ALA A 88 -3.70 0.53 -5.79
C ALA A 88 -2.28 0.26 -6.29
N ASP A 89 -2.08 0.23 -7.61
CA ASP A 89 -0.76 0.02 -8.20
C ASP A 89 0.19 1.17 -7.84
N ARG A 90 -0.27 2.40 -7.91
CA ARG A 90 0.54 3.57 -7.53
C ARG A 90 0.91 3.56 -6.06
N LEU A 91 -0.03 3.15 -5.20
CA LEU A 91 0.23 3.05 -3.76
C LEU A 91 1.25 1.95 -3.46
N ALA A 92 1.14 0.81 -4.14
CA ALA A 92 2.12 -0.27 -3.98
C ALA A 92 3.52 0.16 -4.43
N ALA A 93 3.61 0.91 -5.53
CA ALA A 93 4.89 1.45 -6.00
C ALA A 93 5.51 2.39 -4.96
N ALA A 94 4.68 3.21 -4.31
CA ALA A 94 5.16 4.11 -3.25
C ALA A 94 5.69 3.33 -2.05
N CYS A 95 5.04 2.22 -1.68
CA CYS A 95 5.53 1.36 -0.61
C CYS A 95 6.89 0.76 -0.97
N LEU A 96 7.06 0.31 -2.21
CA LEU A 96 8.31 -0.30 -2.67
C LEU A 96 9.44 0.72 -2.83
N ALA A 97 9.14 2.01 -2.87
CA ALA A 97 10.16 3.04 -2.93
C ALA A 97 10.96 3.13 -1.61
N ALA A 98 10.41 2.64 -0.51
CA ALA A 98 11.14 2.55 0.77
C ALA A 98 12.18 1.45 0.68
N SER A 99 13.45 1.80 0.92
CA SER A 99 14.60 0.96 0.60
C SER A 99 14.54 -0.48 1.12
N PRO A 100 14.19 -0.77 2.40
CA PRO A 100 14.22 -2.15 2.86
C PRO A 100 13.01 -2.98 2.45
N VAL A 101 11.97 -2.37 1.84
CA VAL A 101 10.74 -3.08 1.50
C VAL A 101 10.98 -4.00 0.30
N GLN A 102 10.70 -5.29 0.48
CA GLN A 102 10.88 -6.32 -0.54
C GLN A 102 9.61 -6.59 -1.32
N GLY A 103 8.47 -6.42 -0.69
CA GLY A 103 7.17 -6.61 -1.30
C GLY A 103 6.11 -5.78 -0.60
N ALA A 104 5.03 -5.51 -1.30
CA ALA A 104 3.91 -4.77 -0.77
C ALA A 104 2.59 -5.34 -1.26
N GLU A 105 1.62 -5.40 -0.38
CA GLU A 105 0.24 -5.73 -0.72
C GLU A 105 -0.62 -4.54 -0.32
N VAL A 106 -1.34 -3.97 -1.27
CA VAL A 106 -2.19 -2.81 -1.03
C VAL A 106 -3.62 -3.17 -1.38
N THR A 107 -4.53 -2.91 -0.44
CA THR A 107 -5.97 -3.04 -0.66
C THR A 107 -6.58 -1.64 -0.61
N VAL A 108 -7.27 -1.28 -1.68
CA VAL A 108 -8.05 -0.04 -1.75
C VAL A 108 -9.52 -0.40 -1.63
N HIS A 109 -10.15 0.10 -0.57
CA HIS A 109 -11.58 -0.06 -0.32
C HIS A 109 -12.31 1.17 -0.84
N LYS A 110 -13.44 0.93 -1.50
CA LYS A 110 -14.32 1.96 -2.00
C LYS A 110 -15.72 1.70 -1.44
N PRO A 111 -15.94 2.04 -0.15
CA PRO A 111 -17.19 1.65 0.54
C PRO A 111 -18.43 2.25 -0.08
N GLN A 112 -18.31 3.38 -0.76
CA GLN A 112 -19.42 4.09 -1.39
C GLN A 112 -19.44 3.91 -2.91
N ALA A 113 -18.85 2.80 -3.40
CA ALA A 113 -18.79 2.53 -4.83
C ALA A 113 -20.20 2.56 -5.43
N PRO A 114 -20.40 3.30 -6.55
CA PRO A 114 -21.73 3.44 -7.16
C PRO A 114 -22.05 2.21 -8.00
N VAL A 115 -22.60 1.18 -7.36
CA VAL A 115 -23.02 -0.05 -8.02
C VAL A 115 -24.53 -0.21 -7.89
N GLY A 116 -25.11 -1.02 -8.76
CA GLY A 116 -26.56 -1.19 -8.83
C GLY A 116 -27.13 -2.16 -7.83
N GLN A 117 -26.31 -2.77 -7.01
CA GLN A 117 -26.74 -3.75 -6.02
C GLN A 117 -26.27 -3.32 -4.63
N GLU A 118 -26.91 -3.87 -3.62
CA GLU A 118 -26.50 -3.63 -2.24
C GLU A 118 -25.26 -4.46 -1.91
N VAL A 119 -24.12 -3.78 -1.74
CA VAL A 119 -22.88 -4.41 -1.33
C VAL A 119 -22.29 -3.61 -0.17
N ALA A 120 -21.61 -4.29 0.74
CA ALA A 120 -21.00 -3.62 1.88
C ALA A 120 -19.77 -2.81 1.46
N ASP A 121 -19.04 -3.29 0.46
CA ASP A 121 -17.79 -2.70 0.04
C ASP A 121 -17.38 -3.24 -1.32
N ILE A 122 -16.58 -2.46 -2.04
CA ILE A 122 -15.84 -2.91 -3.21
C ILE A 122 -14.37 -2.66 -2.89
N ALA A 123 -13.53 -3.66 -3.07
CA ALA A 123 -12.10 -3.52 -2.78
C ALA A 123 -11.27 -4.22 -3.84
N VAL A 124 -10.11 -3.63 -4.11
CA VAL A 124 -9.10 -4.21 -5.01
C VAL A 124 -7.82 -4.40 -4.21
N THR A 125 -7.23 -5.57 -4.31
CA THR A 125 -5.95 -5.87 -3.69
C THR A 125 -4.92 -6.17 -4.77
N VAL A 126 -3.79 -5.49 -4.71
CA VAL A 126 -2.65 -5.75 -5.59
C VAL A 126 -1.45 -6.19 -4.76
N ARG A 127 -0.60 -7.02 -5.35
CA ARG A 127 0.66 -7.46 -4.76
C ARG A 127 1.77 -7.13 -5.71
N ARG A 128 2.82 -6.51 -5.19
CA ARG A 128 3.99 -6.13 -5.99
C ARG A 128 5.24 -6.49 -5.21
N GLY A 129 6.28 -6.87 -5.94
CA GLY A 129 7.58 -7.17 -5.36
C GLY A 129 8.67 -6.52 -6.17
N ARG A 130 9.88 -6.51 -5.62
CA ARG A 130 11.05 -6.04 -6.35
C ARG A 130 11.46 -7.09 -7.38
N THR A 131 11.88 -6.63 -8.53
CA THR A 131 12.39 -7.48 -9.59
C THR A 131 13.92 -7.44 -9.64
#